data_75e0779cabdb322623f7633efe0be18a
#
_entry.id   75e0779cabdb322623f7633efe0be18a
#
_cell.length_a   1.000
_cell.length_b   1.000
_cell.length_c   1.000
_cell.angle_alpha   90.00
_cell.angle_beta   90.00
_cell.angle_gamma   90.00
#
_symmetry.space_group_name_H-M   'P 1'
#
loop_
_entity.id
_entity.type
_entity.pdbx_description
1 polymer ?
#
loop_
_entity_poly.entity_id
_entity_poly.type
_entity_poly.pdbx_seq_one_letter_code
_entity_poly.pdbx_strand_id
1 'polypeptide(L)' 'MKIIVKLNGVIIYKGEITSYIPPSFITTKEKGYISNLLSLIEQGSKKEWIKLKDGTTITITTL' A
#
# COMPACT_ATOMS: atom_id res chain seq x y z
N MET A 1 -8.17 -7.08 9.87
CA MET A 1 -6.94 -7.50 9.14
C MET A 1 -5.90 -6.39 9.25
N LYS A 2 -4.72 -6.73 9.73
CA LYS A 2 -3.63 -5.77 9.87
C LYS A 2 -2.69 -5.87 8.67
N ILE A 3 -2.20 -4.74 8.22
CA ILE A 3 -1.33 -4.63 7.05
C ILE A 3 -0.12 -3.75 7.35
N ILE A 4 0.89 -3.87 6.49
CA ILE A 4 2.00 -2.94 6.41
C ILE A 4 2.03 -2.40 4.99
N VAL A 5 2.07 -1.07 4.86
CA VAL A 5 2.24 -0.40 3.57
C VAL A 5 3.64 0.21 3.53
N LYS A 6 4.41 -0.13 2.51
CA LYS A 6 5.76 0.40 2.31
C LYS A 6 5.84 1.20 1.02
N LEU A 7 6.53 2.33 1.08
CA LEU A 7 6.84 3.14 -0.08
C LEU A 7 8.37 3.21 -0.17
N ASN A 8 8.93 2.69 -1.27
CA ASN A 8 10.38 2.61 -1.47
C ASN A 8 11.09 1.94 -0.29
N GLY A 9 10.48 0.87 0.24
CA GLY A 9 11.05 0.11 1.35
C GLY A 9 10.83 0.72 2.73
N VAL A 10 10.22 1.90 2.81
CA VAL A 10 9.96 2.59 4.08
C VAL A 10 8.51 2.34 4.49
N ILE A 11 8.29 1.91 5.73
CA ILE A 11 6.94 1.70 6.27
C ILE A 11 6.27 3.07 6.40
N ILE A 12 5.16 3.27 5.69
CA ILE A 12 4.38 4.50 5.78
C ILE A 12 3.06 4.27 6.54
N TYR A 13 2.67 3.02 6.74
CA TYR A 13 1.52 2.69 7.55
C TYR A 13 1.63 1.25 8.07
N LYS A 14 1.21 1.05 9.32
CA LYS A 14 1.09 -0.27 9.93
C LYS A 14 -0.12 -0.26 10.84
N GLY A 15 -1.10 -1.11 10.57
CA GLY A 15 -2.32 -1.17 11.37
C GLY A 15 -3.46 -1.81 10.61
N GLU A 16 -4.68 -1.57 11.08
CA GLU A 16 -5.87 -2.13 10.45
C GLU A 16 -6.08 -1.56 9.06
N ILE A 17 -6.45 -2.42 8.11
CA ILE A 17 -6.70 -2.00 6.73
C ILE A 17 -7.85 -0.99 6.64
N THR A 18 -8.85 -1.14 7.50
CA THR A 18 -10.01 -0.25 7.52
C THR A 18 -9.71 1.13 8.08
N SER A 19 -8.60 1.28 8.80
CA SER A 19 -8.18 2.54 9.38
C SER A 19 -7.12 3.25 8.57
N TYR A 20 -6.75 2.71 7.41
CA TYR A 20 -5.73 3.32 6.58
C TYR A 20 -6.18 4.68 6.03
N ILE A 21 -5.37 5.70 6.27
CA ILE A 21 -5.57 7.03 5.70
C ILE A 21 -4.29 7.39 4.96
N PRO A 22 -4.35 7.78 3.68
CA PRO A 22 -3.15 8.13 2.93
C PRO A 22 -2.41 9.29 3.59
N PRO A 23 -1.09 9.16 3.80
CA PRO A 23 -0.29 10.29 4.29
C PRO A 23 -0.37 11.47 3.33
N SER A 24 -0.19 12.68 3.86
CA SER A 24 -0.32 13.90 3.07
C SER A 24 0.72 14.01 1.95
N PHE A 25 1.88 13.35 2.10
CA PHE A 25 2.95 13.39 1.09
C PHE A 25 2.75 12.43 -0.08
N ILE A 26 1.72 11.56 -0.02
CA ILE A 26 1.43 10.60 -1.09
C ILE A 26 0.78 11.34 -2.27
N THR A 27 1.28 11.10 -3.48
CA THR A 27 0.71 11.71 -4.69
C THR A 27 -0.63 11.06 -5.04
N THR A 28 -1.43 11.76 -5.84
CA THR A 28 -2.72 11.22 -6.31
C THR A 28 -2.52 9.90 -7.07
N LYS A 29 -1.46 9.83 -7.88
CA LYS A 29 -1.13 8.62 -8.63
C LYS A 29 -0.82 7.46 -7.70
N GLU A 30 0.00 7.71 -6.68
CA GLU A 30 0.35 6.69 -5.68
C GLU A 30 -0.87 6.24 -4.89
N LYS A 31 -1.77 7.17 -4.54
CA LYS A 31 -3.04 6.81 -3.86
C LYS A 31 -3.85 5.82 -4.67
N GLY A 32 -3.94 6.03 -5.98
CA GLY A 32 -4.67 5.13 -6.87
C GLY A 32 -4.08 3.73 -6.89
N TYR A 33 -2.77 3.61 -6.99
CA TYR A 33 -2.10 2.31 -6.97
C TYR A 33 -2.27 1.62 -5.63
N ILE A 34 -2.09 2.35 -4.53
CA ILE A 34 -2.27 1.78 -3.18
C ILE A 34 -3.71 1.27 -3.01
N SER A 35 -4.69 2.04 -3.46
CA SER A 35 -6.10 1.63 -3.39
C SER A 35 -6.34 0.32 -4.13
N ASN A 36 -5.76 0.17 -5.32
CA ASN A 36 -5.89 -1.07 -6.09
C ASN A 36 -5.24 -2.25 -5.39
N LEU A 37 -4.05 -2.06 -4.81
CA LEU A 37 -3.36 -3.11 -4.08
C LEU A 37 -4.12 -3.50 -2.81
N LEU A 38 -4.70 -2.53 -2.11
CA LEU A 38 -5.52 -2.81 -0.93
C LEU A 38 -6.74 -3.64 -1.29
N SER A 39 -7.38 -3.38 -2.43
CA SER A 39 -8.49 -4.21 -2.91
C SER A 39 -8.08 -5.66 -3.10
N LEU A 40 -6.90 -5.89 -3.68
CA LEU A 40 -6.39 -7.25 -3.87
C LEU A 40 -6.12 -7.94 -2.54
N ILE A 41 -5.58 -7.21 -1.57
CA ILE A 41 -5.35 -7.74 -0.22
C ILE A 41 -6.68 -8.11 0.42
N GLU A 42 -7.71 -7.28 0.28
CA GLU A 42 -9.04 -7.57 0.82
C GLU A 42 -9.69 -8.78 0.16
N GLN A 43 -9.31 -9.09 -1.09
CA GLN A 43 -9.78 -10.27 -1.81
C GLN A 43 -9.04 -11.55 -1.44
N GLY A 44 -8.06 -11.48 -0.56
CA GLY A 44 -7.36 -12.64 -0.04
C GLY A 44 -5.87 -12.72 -0.33
N SER A 45 -5.33 -11.78 -1.08
CA SER A 45 -3.88 -11.75 -1.30
C SER A 45 -3.16 -11.44 0.01
N LYS A 46 -1.99 -12.06 0.20
CA LYS A 46 -1.19 -11.85 1.42
C LYS A 46 -0.09 -10.81 1.22
N LYS A 47 0.30 -10.58 -0.03
CA LYS A 47 1.31 -9.59 -0.39
C LYS A 47 1.07 -9.14 -1.81
N GLU A 48 1.10 -7.83 -2.02
CA GLU A 48 1.00 -7.23 -3.34
C GLU A 48 2.03 -6.12 -3.47
N TRP A 49 2.56 -5.93 -4.66
CA TRP A 49 3.53 -4.87 -4.87
C TRP A 49 3.46 -4.39 -6.33
N ILE A 50 3.93 -3.18 -6.55
CA ILE A 50 4.05 -2.61 -7.88
C ILE A 50 5.27 -1.71 -7.93
N LYS A 51 5.95 -1.70 -9.07
CA LYS A 51 7.01 -0.75 -9.34
C LYS A 51 6.55 0.19 -10.45
N LEU A 52 6.53 1.48 -10.17
CA LEU A 52 6.10 2.49 -11.13
C LEU A 52 7.24 2.82 -12.10
N LYS A 53 6.90 3.51 -13.20
CA LYS A 53 7.88 3.87 -14.23
C LYS A 53 8.99 4.77 -13.71
N ASP A 54 8.68 5.59 -12.71
CA ASP A 54 9.67 6.50 -12.09
C ASP A 54 10.56 5.81 -11.07
N GLY A 55 10.40 4.50 -10.88
CA GLY A 55 11.18 3.72 -9.93
C GLY A 55 10.57 3.57 -8.55
N THR A 56 9.46 4.28 -8.27
CA THR A 56 8.78 4.15 -6.99
C THR A 56 8.25 2.73 -6.81
N THR A 57 8.50 2.13 -5.66
CA THR A 57 8.01 0.79 -5.32
C THR A 57 7.01 0.88 -4.18
N ILE A 58 5.85 0.26 -4.35
CA ILE A 58 4.81 0.19 -3.33
C ILE A 58 4.60 -1.27 -2.99
N THR A 59 4.64 -1.61 -1.70
CA THR A 59 4.44 -2.98 -1.22
C THR A 59 3.43 -2.96 -0.09
N ILE A 60 2.46 -3.88 -0.15
CA ILE A 60 1.49 -4.06 0.94
C ILE A 60 1.52 -5.52 1.34
N THR A 61 1.68 -5.78 2.63
CA THR A 61 1.76 -7.13 3.18
C THR A 61 0.79 -7.27 4.33
N THR A 62 0.11 -8.40 4.42
CA THR A 62 -0.72 -8.72 5.61
C THR A 62 0.18 -9.18 6.75
N LEU A 63 -0.24 -8.84 7.95
CA LEU A 63 0.42 -9.32 9.16
C LEU A 63 -0.20 -10.61 9.66
#